data_9eb1ec74dac75aeae5f07d45f5cb0357
#
_entry.id   9eb1ec74dac75aeae5f07d45f5cb0357
#
_cell.length_a   1.000
_cell.length_b   1.000
_cell.length_c   1.000
_cell.angle_alpha   90.00
_cell.angle_beta   90.00
_cell.angle_gamma   90.00
#
_symmetry.space_group_name_H-M   'P 1'
#
loop_
_entity.id
_entity.type
_entity.pdbx_description
1 polymer ?
#
loop_
_entity_poly.entity_id
_entity_poly.type
_entity_poly.pdbx_seq_one_letter_code
_entity_poly.pdbx_strand_id
1 'polypeptide(L)'
;MKRLLSLSLSLSLAAAAAAAPFLTPDALDLPALLPAPPAPGSPAALAEINTVLQAQAARTPDEAARCVQIENETIWLFGAEVVGPWFTAANLPKTATFFAAVREDFIAVNRAAKAVHPRQRPPFADPRVKPCVEFADTGAYPSGHGIQSSLWAALLTEISPAHAARFAERAADTRYHKLSSGLHFPSDLAAGQRVGEALARELLKNPAVQRALAGLRTEVAPHLKGGGLPLFR
;
A
#
# COMPACT_ATOMS: atom_id res chain seq x y z
N MET A 1 -33.12 42.50 37.79
CA MET A 1 -31.90 41.66 37.86
C MET A 1 -32.14 40.38 37.08
N LYS A 2 -31.68 40.29 35.84
CA LYS A 2 -31.79 39.10 34.97
C LYS A 2 -30.49 38.31 35.07
N ARG A 3 -30.53 37.08 35.60
CA ARG A 3 -29.38 36.16 35.65
C ARG A 3 -29.27 35.47 34.30
N LEU A 4 -28.18 35.72 33.59
CA LEU A 4 -27.77 34.96 32.40
C LEU A 4 -27.10 33.65 32.86
N LEU A 5 -27.75 32.51 32.57
CA LEU A 5 -27.10 31.19 32.68
C LEU A 5 -26.23 31.02 31.46
N SER A 6 -24.92 30.97 31.68
CA SER A 6 -23.93 30.58 30.68
C SER A 6 -23.89 29.05 30.60
N LEU A 7 -24.36 28.47 29.51
CA LEU A 7 -24.27 27.05 29.23
C LEU A 7 -22.92 26.80 28.55
N SER A 8 -21.94 26.31 29.30
CA SER A 8 -20.64 25.89 28.74
C SER A 8 -20.78 24.49 28.09
N LEU A 9 -20.74 24.44 26.78
CA LEU A 9 -20.75 23.22 25.99
C LEU A 9 -19.30 22.64 25.99
N SER A 10 -19.06 21.64 26.82
CA SER A 10 -17.80 20.92 26.87
C SER A 10 -17.75 19.95 25.67
N LEU A 11 -17.00 20.33 24.64
CA LEU A 11 -16.73 19.45 23.49
C LEU A 11 -15.67 18.43 23.91
N SER A 12 -16.09 17.24 24.30
CA SER A 12 -15.20 16.11 24.56
C SER A 12 -14.64 15.61 23.24
N LEU A 13 -13.39 15.97 22.93
CA LEU A 13 -12.62 15.41 21.83
C LEU A 13 -12.23 13.99 22.24
N ALA A 14 -13.00 12.98 21.86
CA ALA A 14 -12.60 11.59 22.00
C ALA A 14 -11.42 11.37 21.05
N ALA A 15 -10.20 11.33 21.60
CA ALA A 15 -9.05 10.86 20.87
C ALA A 15 -9.34 9.40 20.46
N ALA A 16 -9.46 9.16 19.16
CA ALA A 16 -9.53 7.79 18.65
C ALA A 16 -8.23 7.09 19.07
N ALA A 17 -8.33 6.14 19.99
CA ALA A 17 -7.21 5.31 20.37
C ALA A 17 -6.69 4.63 19.09
N ALA A 18 -5.40 4.80 18.77
CA ALA A 18 -4.79 4.10 17.67
C ALA A 18 -5.02 2.59 17.88
N ALA A 19 -5.51 1.92 16.86
CA ALA A 19 -5.74 0.47 16.94
C ALA A 19 -4.40 -0.20 17.20
N ALA A 20 -4.35 -1.10 18.20
CA ALA A 20 -3.11 -1.83 18.51
C ALA A 20 -2.71 -2.69 17.30
N PRO A 21 -1.41 -2.73 16.94
CA PRO A 21 -0.92 -3.54 15.85
C PRO A 21 -1.16 -5.04 16.10
N PHE A 22 -1.33 -5.80 15.03
CA PHE A 22 -1.52 -7.26 15.12
C PHE A 22 -0.21 -8.02 15.23
N LEU A 23 0.91 -7.41 14.82
CA LEU A 23 2.25 -8.01 14.90
C LEU A 23 3.34 -6.96 15.09
N THR A 24 4.55 -7.43 15.38
CA THR A 24 5.77 -6.63 15.43
C THR A 24 6.70 -6.99 14.26
N PRO A 25 7.61 -6.09 13.82
CA PRO A 25 8.47 -6.34 12.65
C PRO A 25 9.37 -7.58 12.76
N ASP A 26 9.72 -7.99 13.96
CA ASP A 26 10.53 -9.18 14.27
C ASP A 26 9.78 -10.51 14.00
N ALA A 27 8.48 -10.48 13.75
CA ALA A 27 7.75 -11.62 13.19
C ALA A 27 8.19 -12.01 11.77
N LEU A 28 8.95 -11.13 11.10
CA LEU A 28 9.46 -11.34 9.74
C LEU A 28 10.99 -11.43 9.75
N ASP A 29 11.54 -12.47 9.13
CA ASP A 29 12.98 -12.53 8.81
C ASP A 29 13.27 -11.62 7.61
N LEU A 30 13.33 -10.29 7.87
CA LEU A 30 13.55 -9.30 6.82
C LEU A 30 14.88 -9.49 6.07
N PRO A 31 16.02 -9.85 6.70
CA PRO A 31 17.24 -10.18 5.97
C PRO A 31 17.07 -11.33 4.97
N ALA A 32 16.35 -12.39 5.32
CA ALA A 32 16.08 -13.49 4.39
C ALA A 32 15.11 -13.11 3.27
N LEU A 33 14.16 -12.21 3.53
CA LEU A 33 13.20 -11.72 2.55
C LEU A 33 13.79 -10.70 1.56
N LEU A 34 14.86 -10.02 1.94
CA LEU A 34 15.43 -8.88 1.24
C LEU A 34 16.86 -9.16 0.77
N PRO A 35 17.06 -9.85 -0.38
CA PRO A 35 18.39 -9.96 -0.98
C PRO A 35 18.94 -8.56 -1.28
N ALA A 36 20.28 -8.41 -1.20
CA ALA A 36 20.90 -7.14 -1.50
C ALA A 36 20.52 -6.66 -2.92
N PRO A 37 20.13 -5.38 -3.09
CA PRO A 37 19.89 -4.82 -4.42
C PRO A 37 21.18 -4.78 -5.23
N PRO A 38 21.11 -4.67 -6.58
CA PRO A 38 22.27 -4.54 -7.42
C PRO A 38 23.21 -3.43 -6.95
N ALA A 39 24.51 -3.75 -6.86
CA ALA A 39 25.53 -2.81 -6.41
C ALA A 39 25.61 -1.61 -7.37
N PRO A 40 25.77 -0.37 -6.86
CA PRO A 40 25.91 0.81 -7.71
C PRO A 40 27.00 0.63 -8.78
N GLY A 41 26.70 1.01 -10.03
CA GLY A 41 27.63 0.89 -11.17
C GLY A 41 27.77 -0.53 -11.73
N SER A 42 27.16 -1.56 -11.13
CA SER A 42 27.17 -2.91 -11.70
C SER A 42 26.35 -2.99 -12.99
N PRO A 43 26.63 -3.97 -13.88
CA PRO A 43 25.79 -4.20 -15.06
C PRO A 43 24.30 -4.36 -14.75
N ALA A 44 23.97 -5.01 -13.65
CA ALA A 44 22.59 -5.18 -13.18
C ALA A 44 21.96 -3.84 -12.76
N ALA A 45 22.68 -2.97 -12.04
CA ALA A 45 22.20 -1.65 -11.67
C ALA A 45 21.98 -0.75 -12.90
N LEU A 46 22.88 -0.82 -13.89
CA LEU A 46 22.74 -0.11 -15.16
C LEU A 46 21.54 -0.60 -15.97
N ALA A 47 21.26 -1.91 -15.97
CA ALA A 47 20.08 -2.48 -16.60
C ALA A 47 18.78 -1.95 -15.93
N GLU A 48 18.74 -1.86 -14.61
CA GLU A 48 17.59 -1.28 -13.90
C GLU A 48 17.38 0.21 -14.21
N ILE A 49 18.44 1.01 -14.28
CA ILE A 49 18.35 2.41 -14.72
C ILE A 49 17.75 2.49 -16.13
N ASN A 50 18.23 1.66 -17.06
CA ASN A 50 17.70 1.64 -18.43
C ASN A 50 16.21 1.27 -18.44
N THR A 51 15.76 0.33 -17.60
CA THR A 51 14.34 -0.02 -17.46
C THR A 51 13.52 1.18 -16.98
N VAL A 52 14.00 1.95 -16.00
CA VAL A 52 13.34 3.16 -15.51
C VAL A 52 13.26 4.21 -16.62
N LEU A 53 14.34 4.44 -17.37
CA LEU A 53 14.38 5.40 -18.47
C LEU A 53 13.45 5.00 -19.63
N GLN A 54 13.33 3.71 -19.94
CA GLN A 54 12.39 3.19 -20.93
C GLN A 54 10.94 3.43 -20.48
N ALA A 55 10.61 3.12 -19.23
CA ALA A 55 9.28 3.39 -18.68
C ALA A 55 8.96 4.90 -18.68
N GLN A 56 9.95 5.74 -18.34
CA GLN A 56 9.80 7.20 -18.43
C GLN A 56 9.54 7.68 -19.86
N ALA A 57 10.26 7.15 -20.84
CA ALA A 57 10.10 7.53 -22.26
C ALA A 57 8.75 7.10 -22.85
N ALA A 58 8.22 5.97 -22.37
CA ALA A 58 6.91 5.47 -22.78
C ALA A 58 5.73 6.16 -22.08
N ARG A 59 5.99 6.88 -20.99
CA ARG A 59 4.95 7.47 -20.12
C ARG A 59 4.17 8.56 -20.85
N THR A 60 2.86 8.32 -21.01
CA THR A 60 1.89 9.29 -21.53
C THR A 60 1.43 10.29 -20.45
N PRO A 61 0.75 11.40 -20.82
CA PRO A 61 0.11 12.28 -19.84
C PRO A 61 -0.88 11.57 -18.90
N ASP A 62 -1.65 10.60 -19.42
CA ASP A 62 -2.61 9.84 -18.62
C ASP A 62 -1.91 8.93 -17.63
N GLU A 63 -0.82 8.28 -18.03
CA GLU A 63 0.02 7.49 -17.11
C GLU A 63 0.69 8.37 -16.06
N ALA A 64 1.11 9.59 -16.40
CA ALA A 64 1.62 10.54 -15.41
C ALA A 64 0.55 10.95 -14.39
N ALA A 65 -0.68 11.20 -14.84
CA ALA A 65 -1.82 11.46 -13.95
C ALA A 65 -2.12 10.24 -13.07
N ARG A 66 -2.04 9.02 -13.62
CA ARG A 66 -2.18 7.78 -12.86
C ARG A 66 -1.07 7.63 -11.80
N CYS A 67 0.16 7.98 -12.12
CA CYS A 67 1.26 7.99 -11.13
C CYS A 67 0.93 8.88 -9.92
N VAL A 68 0.31 10.06 -10.14
CA VAL A 68 -0.11 10.95 -9.04
C VAL A 68 -1.21 10.33 -8.19
N GLN A 69 -2.18 9.65 -8.81
CA GLN A 69 -3.21 8.91 -8.06
C GLN A 69 -2.61 7.78 -7.22
N ILE A 70 -1.67 7.01 -7.79
CA ILE A 70 -0.97 5.92 -7.10
C ILE A 70 -0.09 6.45 -5.96
N GLU A 71 0.55 7.62 -6.10
CA GLU A 71 1.34 8.22 -5.01
C GLU A 71 0.49 8.45 -3.76
N ASN A 72 -0.77 8.83 -3.95
CA ASN A 72 -1.71 9.17 -2.88
C ASN A 72 -2.76 8.07 -2.65
N GLU A 73 -2.52 6.84 -3.13
CA GLU A 73 -3.54 5.80 -3.05
C GLU A 73 -3.87 5.38 -1.61
N THR A 74 -5.13 5.09 -1.41
CA THR A 74 -5.66 4.54 -0.17
C THR A 74 -6.23 3.15 -0.41
N ILE A 75 -6.44 2.37 0.66
CA ILE A 75 -7.17 1.10 0.58
C ILE A 75 -8.54 1.26 -0.08
N TRP A 76 -9.17 2.41 0.10
CA TRP A 76 -10.49 2.70 -0.47
C TRP A 76 -10.44 2.87 -1.98
N LEU A 77 -9.48 3.62 -2.50
CA LEU A 77 -9.27 3.72 -3.94
C LEU A 77 -8.89 2.35 -4.53
N PHE A 78 -7.92 1.67 -3.91
CA PHE A 78 -7.45 0.36 -4.34
C PHE A 78 -8.60 -0.67 -4.42
N GLY A 79 -9.43 -0.76 -3.38
CA GLY A 79 -10.55 -1.69 -3.34
C GLY A 79 -11.69 -1.27 -4.28
N ALA A 80 -12.07 0.01 -4.31
CA ALA A 80 -13.15 0.50 -5.14
C ALA A 80 -12.92 0.25 -6.64
N GLU A 81 -11.69 0.35 -7.11
CA GLU A 81 -11.34 0.06 -8.50
C GLU A 81 -11.55 -1.42 -8.87
N VAL A 82 -11.53 -2.33 -7.90
CA VAL A 82 -11.72 -3.78 -8.12
C VAL A 82 -13.16 -4.21 -7.90
N VAL A 83 -13.78 -3.80 -6.79
CA VAL A 83 -15.09 -4.32 -6.38
C VAL A 83 -16.24 -3.32 -6.56
N GLY A 84 -15.94 -2.07 -6.89
CA GLY A 84 -16.91 -1.03 -7.19
C GLY A 84 -16.93 0.14 -6.20
N PRO A 85 -17.58 1.25 -6.56
CA PRO A 85 -17.53 2.52 -5.83
C PRO A 85 -18.17 2.48 -4.45
N TRP A 86 -18.88 1.42 -4.11
CA TRP A 86 -19.44 1.20 -2.78
C TRP A 86 -18.36 0.90 -1.72
N PHE A 87 -17.14 0.55 -2.13
CA PHE A 87 -16.04 0.23 -1.22
C PHE A 87 -15.48 1.51 -0.58
N THR A 88 -16.11 1.95 0.49
CA THR A 88 -15.80 3.18 1.22
C THR A 88 -15.81 2.95 2.74
N ALA A 89 -15.09 3.80 3.47
CA ALA A 89 -15.09 3.76 4.95
C ALA A 89 -16.50 3.95 5.56
N ALA A 90 -17.34 4.75 4.92
CA ALA A 90 -18.70 5.00 5.38
C ALA A 90 -19.58 3.74 5.30
N ASN A 91 -19.45 2.97 4.22
CA ASN A 91 -20.21 1.74 4.02
C ASN A 91 -19.63 0.55 4.79
N LEU A 92 -18.34 0.60 5.13
CA LEU A 92 -17.57 -0.53 5.66
C LEU A 92 -16.80 -0.14 6.94
N PRO A 93 -17.48 0.23 8.05
CA PRO A 93 -16.81 0.71 9.25
C PRO A 93 -15.93 -0.33 9.95
N LYS A 94 -16.27 -1.63 9.90
CA LYS A 94 -15.41 -2.69 10.44
C LYS A 94 -14.14 -2.85 9.60
N THR A 95 -14.28 -2.82 8.28
CA THR A 95 -13.16 -2.82 7.33
C THR A 95 -12.26 -1.61 7.57
N ALA A 96 -12.82 -0.43 7.82
CA ALA A 96 -12.05 0.77 8.15
C ALA A 96 -11.20 0.59 9.42
N THR A 97 -11.79 0.07 10.49
CA THR A 97 -11.09 -0.20 11.75
C THR A 97 -9.96 -1.22 11.56
N PHE A 98 -10.24 -2.29 10.83
CA PHE A 98 -9.26 -3.35 10.54
C PHE A 98 -8.06 -2.82 9.76
N PHE A 99 -8.29 -2.13 8.63
CA PHE A 99 -7.19 -1.62 7.81
C PHE A 99 -6.46 -0.43 8.48
N ALA A 100 -7.07 0.26 9.41
CA ALA A 100 -6.35 1.23 10.25
C ALA A 100 -5.30 0.53 11.13
N ALA A 101 -5.62 -0.62 11.75
CA ALA A 101 -4.65 -1.41 12.52
C ALA A 101 -3.56 -2.02 11.60
N VAL A 102 -3.95 -2.62 10.46
CA VAL A 102 -3.00 -3.16 9.45
C VAL A 102 -2.04 -2.09 8.94
N ARG A 103 -2.48 -0.82 8.86
CA ARG A 103 -1.62 0.29 8.47
C ARG A 103 -0.47 0.51 9.46
N GLU A 104 -0.71 0.36 10.75
CA GLU A 104 0.35 0.50 11.76
C GLU A 104 1.37 -0.65 11.64
N ASP A 105 0.93 -1.89 11.40
CA ASP A 105 1.82 -3.02 11.09
C ASP A 105 2.66 -2.73 9.84
N PHE A 106 2.04 -2.25 8.76
CA PHE A 106 2.74 -1.87 7.53
C PHE A 106 3.80 -0.80 7.78
N ILE A 107 3.48 0.27 8.51
CA ILE A 107 4.42 1.37 8.79
C ILE A 107 5.65 0.85 9.54
N ALA A 108 5.43 0.02 10.57
CA ALA A 108 6.50 -0.54 11.38
C ALA A 108 7.41 -1.46 10.54
N VAL A 109 6.82 -2.38 9.77
CA VAL A 109 7.56 -3.30 8.90
C VAL A 109 8.29 -2.56 7.78
N ASN A 110 7.65 -1.58 7.11
CA ASN A 110 8.27 -0.79 6.05
C ASN A 110 9.51 -0.02 6.57
N ARG A 111 9.42 0.56 7.77
CA ARG A 111 10.56 1.24 8.41
C ARG A 111 11.71 0.25 8.69
N ALA A 112 11.42 -0.90 9.26
CA ALA A 112 12.42 -1.93 9.54
C ALA A 112 13.04 -2.48 8.25
N ALA A 113 12.23 -2.75 7.22
CA ALA A 113 12.68 -3.25 5.93
C ALA A 113 13.62 -2.27 5.21
N LYS A 114 13.34 -0.97 5.24
CA LYS A 114 14.20 0.07 4.64
C LYS A 114 15.57 0.21 5.33
N ALA A 115 15.69 -0.22 6.57
CA ALA A 115 16.96 -0.21 7.29
C ALA A 115 17.90 -1.37 6.90
N VAL A 116 17.39 -2.44 6.27
CA VAL A 116 18.21 -3.62 5.89
C VAL A 116 19.22 -3.27 4.81
N HIS A 117 18.76 -2.61 3.72
CA HIS A 117 19.62 -2.21 2.60
C HIS A 117 19.29 -0.77 2.17
N PRO A 118 19.94 0.24 2.73
CA PRO A 118 19.77 1.62 2.29
C PRO A 118 20.12 1.77 0.80
N ARG A 119 19.21 2.37 0.03
CA ARG A 119 19.39 2.59 -1.41
C ARG A 119 18.86 3.95 -1.83
N GLN A 120 19.64 4.68 -2.61
CA GLN A 120 19.18 5.93 -3.21
C GLN A 120 18.11 5.66 -4.28
N ARG A 121 17.19 6.62 -4.44
CA ARG A 121 16.17 6.56 -5.50
C ARG A 121 16.79 6.82 -6.88
N PRO A 122 16.15 6.34 -7.97
CA PRO A 122 16.63 6.50 -9.34
C PRO A 122 17.04 7.93 -9.71
N PRO A 123 16.31 9.04 -9.34
CA PRO A 123 16.73 10.39 -9.68
C PRO A 123 18.05 10.85 -9.08
N PHE A 124 18.45 10.26 -7.94
CA PHE A 124 19.75 10.53 -7.31
C PHE A 124 20.87 9.65 -7.87
N ALA A 125 20.51 8.49 -8.43
CA ALA A 125 21.47 7.57 -9.07
C ALA A 125 21.79 7.97 -10.51
N ASP A 126 20.83 8.58 -11.23
CA ASP A 126 21.00 9.02 -12.62
C ASP A 126 20.18 10.30 -12.89
N PRO A 127 20.83 11.45 -13.23
CA PRO A 127 20.15 12.73 -13.45
C PRO A 127 19.22 12.75 -14.68
N ARG A 128 19.27 11.75 -15.56
CA ARG A 128 18.34 11.58 -16.70
C ARG A 128 16.97 11.14 -16.25
N VAL A 129 16.85 10.53 -15.07
CA VAL A 129 15.54 10.16 -14.51
C VAL A 129 14.82 11.39 -14.00
N LYS A 130 13.64 11.65 -14.57
CA LYS A 130 12.76 12.79 -14.24
C LYS A 130 11.45 12.27 -13.66
N PRO A 131 11.30 12.29 -12.33
CA PRO A 131 10.04 11.87 -11.70
C PRO A 131 8.87 12.73 -12.17
N CYS A 132 7.67 12.12 -12.26
CA CYS A 132 6.44 12.84 -12.57
C CYS A 132 5.56 13.09 -11.32
N VAL A 133 6.08 12.81 -10.13
CA VAL A 133 5.42 13.02 -8.85
C VAL A 133 6.42 13.61 -7.85
N GLU A 134 5.91 14.36 -6.89
CA GLU A 134 6.71 14.76 -5.73
C GLU A 134 6.98 13.56 -4.82
N PHE A 135 8.12 13.56 -4.13
CA PHE A 135 8.48 12.46 -3.25
C PHE A 135 9.38 12.91 -2.09
N ALA A 136 9.26 12.22 -0.97
CA ALA A 136 10.20 12.36 0.14
C ALA A 136 11.42 11.45 -0.08
N ASP A 137 12.60 11.90 0.35
CA ASP A 137 13.84 11.09 0.32
C ASP A 137 13.85 10.07 1.47
N THR A 138 13.07 9.01 1.32
CA THR A 138 12.94 7.92 2.30
C THR A 138 13.66 6.64 1.87
N GLY A 139 14.57 6.73 0.92
CA GLY A 139 15.21 5.57 0.31
C GLY A 139 14.31 4.78 -0.65
N ALA A 140 14.93 4.04 -1.57
CA ALA A 140 14.21 3.31 -2.61
C ALA A 140 13.85 1.87 -2.20
N TYR A 141 14.73 1.17 -1.51
CA TYR A 141 14.63 -0.28 -1.27
C TYR A 141 14.20 -0.62 0.16
N PRO A 142 13.23 -1.55 0.32
CA PRO A 142 12.25 -1.97 -0.67
C PRO A 142 11.20 -0.88 -0.95
N SER A 143 10.39 -1.03 -2.02
CA SER A 143 9.29 -0.11 -2.31
C SER A 143 8.17 -0.23 -1.28
N GLY A 144 7.85 0.89 -0.59
CA GLY A 144 6.73 0.94 0.36
C GLY A 144 5.38 0.68 -0.31
N HIS A 145 5.12 1.28 -1.49
CA HIS A 145 3.91 1.00 -2.26
C HIS A 145 3.86 -0.46 -2.77
N GLY A 146 5.03 -1.06 -3.07
CA GLY A 146 5.12 -2.48 -3.40
C GLY A 146 4.71 -3.39 -2.22
N ILE A 147 5.14 -3.04 -0.98
CA ILE A 147 4.71 -3.74 0.23
C ILE A 147 3.20 -3.58 0.42
N GLN A 148 2.72 -2.34 0.43
CA GLN A 148 1.36 -1.97 0.75
C GLN A 148 0.34 -2.58 -0.21
N SER A 149 0.55 -2.44 -1.52
CA SER A 149 -0.37 -2.97 -2.54
C SER A 149 -0.45 -4.50 -2.51
N SER A 150 0.68 -5.19 -2.28
CA SER A 150 0.71 -6.64 -2.17
C SER A 150 0.04 -7.15 -0.88
N LEU A 151 0.23 -6.45 0.24
CA LEU A 151 -0.48 -6.69 1.49
C LEU A 151 -1.99 -6.52 1.32
N TRP A 152 -2.42 -5.41 0.72
CA TRP A 152 -3.85 -5.14 0.48
C TRP A 152 -4.47 -6.19 -0.44
N ALA A 153 -3.80 -6.54 -1.54
CA ALA A 153 -4.29 -7.57 -2.46
C ALA A 153 -4.51 -8.90 -1.75
N ALA A 154 -3.55 -9.34 -0.91
CA ALA A 154 -3.66 -10.58 -0.18
C ALA A 154 -4.82 -10.57 0.84
N LEU A 155 -4.93 -9.51 1.66
CA LEU A 155 -5.99 -9.42 2.67
C LEU A 155 -7.38 -9.23 2.05
N LEU A 156 -7.50 -8.45 0.97
CA LEU A 156 -8.77 -8.29 0.24
C LEU A 156 -9.20 -9.58 -0.48
N THR A 157 -8.24 -10.39 -0.92
CA THR A 157 -8.52 -11.74 -1.45
C THR A 157 -9.16 -12.62 -0.39
N GLU A 158 -8.73 -12.56 0.87
CA GLU A 158 -9.38 -13.27 1.97
C GLU A 158 -10.81 -12.80 2.25
N ILE A 159 -11.08 -11.52 2.01
CA ILE A 159 -12.41 -10.94 2.19
C ILE A 159 -13.33 -11.29 1.01
N SER A 160 -12.80 -11.25 -0.22
CA SER A 160 -13.56 -11.50 -1.45
C SER A 160 -12.75 -12.37 -2.44
N PRO A 161 -12.70 -13.71 -2.23
CA PRO A 161 -11.88 -14.62 -3.04
C PRO A 161 -12.23 -14.62 -4.53
N ALA A 162 -13.49 -14.33 -4.89
CA ALA A 162 -13.91 -14.23 -6.29
C ALA A 162 -13.18 -13.13 -7.08
N HIS A 163 -12.58 -12.14 -6.40
CA HIS A 163 -11.84 -11.04 -7.01
C HIS A 163 -10.31 -11.17 -6.90
N ALA A 164 -9.79 -12.32 -6.47
CA ALA A 164 -8.37 -12.54 -6.21
C ALA A 164 -7.45 -12.12 -7.36
N ALA A 165 -7.75 -12.55 -8.60
CA ALA A 165 -6.97 -12.21 -9.78
C ALA A 165 -6.93 -10.69 -10.00
N ARG A 166 -8.06 -10.00 -9.84
CA ARG A 166 -8.16 -8.56 -10.03
C ARG A 166 -7.43 -7.75 -8.96
N PHE A 167 -7.43 -8.22 -7.71
CA PHE A 167 -6.60 -7.60 -6.65
C PHE A 167 -5.11 -7.76 -6.96
N ALA A 168 -4.69 -8.92 -7.48
CA ALA A 168 -3.32 -9.15 -7.90
C ALA A 168 -2.90 -8.24 -9.08
N GLU A 169 -3.76 -8.08 -10.10
CA GLU A 169 -3.57 -7.16 -11.22
C GLU A 169 -3.49 -5.71 -10.73
N ARG A 170 -4.38 -5.31 -9.82
CA ARG A 170 -4.38 -3.95 -9.25
C ARG A 170 -3.10 -3.66 -8.45
N ALA A 171 -2.56 -4.64 -7.73
CA ALA A 171 -1.27 -4.51 -7.05
C ALA A 171 -0.10 -4.42 -8.05
N ALA A 172 -0.18 -5.13 -9.17
CA ALA A 172 0.80 -5.02 -10.25
C ALA A 172 0.76 -3.63 -10.92
N ASP A 173 -0.43 -3.05 -11.12
CA ASP A 173 -0.64 -1.70 -11.61
C ASP A 173 0.04 -0.66 -10.69
N THR A 174 -0.15 -0.76 -9.38
CA THR A 174 0.57 0.08 -8.40
C THR A 174 2.08 0.00 -8.60
N ARG A 175 2.64 -1.22 -8.70
CA ARG A 175 4.09 -1.41 -8.89
C ARG A 175 4.58 -0.84 -10.21
N TYR A 176 3.84 -1.06 -11.30
CA TYR A 176 4.19 -0.49 -12.61
C TYR A 176 4.24 1.04 -12.57
N HIS A 177 3.25 1.70 -11.97
CA HIS A 177 3.23 3.16 -11.87
C HIS A 177 4.30 3.72 -10.93
N LYS A 178 4.76 2.95 -9.94
CA LYS A 178 5.93 3.34 -9.13
C LYS A 178 7.26 3.20 -9.90
N LEU A 179 7.36 2.30 -10.87
CA LEU A 179 8.46 2.25 -11.84
C LEU A 179 8.37 3.43 -12.83
N SER A 180 7.23 3.56 -13.49
CA SER A 180 6.96 4.59 -14.49
C SER A 180 7.10 6.01 -13.92
N SER A 181 6.75 6.23 -12.65
CA SER A 181 6.96 7.52 -11.98
C SER A 181 8.44 7.91 -11.83
N GLY A 182 9.39 6.99 -12.03
CA GLY A 182 10.82 7.23 -11.86
C GLY A 182 11.32 7.16 -10.43
N LEU A 183 10.52 6.61 -9.49
CA LEU A 183 10.86 6.61 -8.06
C LEU A 183 11.46 5.30 -7.53
N HIS A 184 11.29 4.19 -8.26
CA HIS A 184 11.76 2.88 -7.85
C HIS A 184 12.39 2.10 -9.00
N PHE A 185 13.37 1.28 -8.67
CA PHE A 185 13.93 0.27 -9.56
C PHE A 185 13.07 -1.00 -9.55
N PRO A 186 13.17 -1.86 -10.59
CA PRO A 186 12.48 -3.15 -10.64
C PRO A 186 12.70 -4.01 -9.39
N SER A 187 13.94 -4.10 -8.90
CA SER A 187 14.26 -4.89 -7.70
C SER A 187 13.65 -4.33 -6.42
N ASP A 188 13.46 -3.00 -6.30
CA ASP A 188 12.76 -2.39 -5.15
C ASP A 188 11.31 -2.85 -5.09
N LEU A 189 10.66 -2.91 -6.25
CA LEU A 189 9.25 -3.31 -6.39
C LEU A 189 9.06 -4.80 -6.11
N ALA A 190 9.95 -5.62 -6.66
CA ALA A 190 9.94 -7.07 -6.40
C ALA A 190 10.21 -7.39 -4.92
N ALA A 191 11.13 -6.67 -4.28
CA ALA A 191 11.40 -6.80 -2.85
C ALA A 191 10.19 -6.35 -2.02
N GLY A 192 9.56 -5.23 -2.40
CA GLY A 192 8.33 -4.75 -1.77
C GLY A 192 7.20 -5.79 -1.84
N GLN A 193 7.00 -6.40 -3.01
CA GLN A 193 6.02 -7.48 -3.17
C GLN A 193 6.29 -8.64 -2.20
N ARG A 194 7.52 -9.15 -2.15
CA ARG A 194 7.89 -10.26 -1.23
C ARG A 194 7.60 -9.93 0.22
N VAL A 195 7.96 -8.74 0.67
CA VAL A 195 7.69 -8.31 2.06
C VAL A 195 6.19 -8.17 2.32
N GLY A 196 5.43 -7.57 1.39
CA GLY A 196 3.97 -7.42 1.54
C GLY A 196 3.24 -8.75 1.61
N GLU A 197 3.62 -9.71 0.75
CA GLU A 197 3.08 -11.08 0.80
C GLU A 197 3.48 -11.84 2.07
N ALA A 198 4.71 -11.65 2.56
CA ALA A 198 5.16 -12.26 3.81
C ALA A 198 4.41 -11.66 5.00
N LEU A 199 4.24 -10.34 5.05
CA LEU A 199 3.47 -9.66 6.08
C LEU A 199 2.01 -10.14 6.11
N ALA A 200 1.37 -10.29 4.94
CA ALA A 200 0.03 -10.84 4.86
C ALA A 200 -0.03 -12.27 5.42
N ARG A 201 0.92 -13.14 5.06
CA ARG A 201 0.98 -14.50 5.58
C ARG A 201 1.12 -14.56 7.11
N GLU A 202 1.94 -13.69 7.70
CA GLU A 202 2.09 -13.63 9.17
C GLU A 202 0.81 -13.10 9.84
N LEU A 203 0.22 -12.05 9.31
CA LEU A 203 -1.06 -11.53 9.79
C LEU A 203 -2.16 -12.61 9.76
N LEU A 204 -2.23 -13.40 8.70
CA LEU A 204 -3.21 -14.46 8.54
C LEU A 204 -3.05 -15.62 9.55
N LYS A 205 -1.88 -15.78 10.19
CA LYS A 205 -1.69 -16.72 11.29
C LYS A 205 -2.28 -16.22 12.61
N ASN A 206 -2.51 -14.90 12.75
CA ASN A 206 -3.03 -14.31 13.98
C ASN A 206 -4.54 -14.60 14.14
N PRO A 207 -4.97 -15.27 15.24
CA PRO A 207 -6.39 -15.57 15.46
C PRO A 207 -7.30 -14.33 15.53
N ALA A 208 -6.78 -13.19 15.96
CA ALA A 208 -7.56 -11.94 15.98
C ALA A 208 -7.84 -11.44 14.55
N VAL A 209 -6.84 -11.53 13.66
CA VAL A 209 -7.00 -11.21 12.22
C VAL A 209 -8.00 -12.14 11.57
N GLN A 210 -7.92 -13.46 11.83
CA GLN A 210 -8.86 -14.44 11.28
C GLN A 210 -10.31 -14.14 11.70
N ARG A 211 -10.53 -13.83 12.99
CA ARG A 211 -11.86 -13.44 13.50
C ARG A 211 -12.35 -12.14 12.84
N ALA A 212 -11.48 -11.16 12.69
CA ALA A 212 -11.81 -9.90 12.03
C ALA A 212 -12.25 -10.17 10.58
N LEU A 213 -11.45 -10.90 9.80
CA LEU A 213 -11.75 -11.24 8.40
C LEU A 213 -13.08 -11.94 8.22
N ALA A 214 -13.48 -12.82 9.14
CA ALA A 214 -14.81 -13.44 9.13
C ALA A 214 -15.93 -12.39 9.24
N GLY A 215 -15.75 -11.38 10.11
CA GLY A 215 -16.67 -10.25 10.24
C GLY A 215 -16.71 -9.36 9.02
N LEU A 216 -15.54 -9.12 8.37
CA LEU A 216 -15.44 -8.32 7.15
C LEU A 216 -16.11 -9.00 5.95
N ARG A 217 -15.99 -10.31 5.79
CA ARG A 217 -16.73 -11.09 4.77
C ARG A 217 -18.25 -10.87 4.90
N THR A 218 -18.75 -10.88 6.13
CA THR A 218 -20.17 -10.61 6.41
C THR A 218 -20.56 -9.16 6.08
N GLU A 219 -19.66 -8.20 6.36
CA GLU A 219 -19.89 -6.78 6.10
C GLU A 219 -19.98 -6.50 4.59
N VAL A 220 -19.08 -7.09 3.78
CA VAL A 220 -19.02 -6.82 2.33
C VAL A 220 -20.05 -7.63 1.51
N ALA A 221 -20.52 -8.75 2.01
CA ALA A 221 -21.38 -9.68 1.27
C ALA A 221 -22.64 -9.05 0.65
N PRO A 222 -23.37 -8.13 1.32
CA PRO A 222 -24.54 -7.48 0.72
C PRO A 222 -24.19 -6.64 -0.51
N HIS A 223 -23.04 -6.00 -0.50
CA HIS A 223 -22.58 -5.10 -1.57
C HIS A 223 -22.09 -5.87 -2.81
N LEU A 224 -21.48 -7.03 -2.63
CA LEU A 224 -21.01 -7.88 -3.73
C LEU A 224 -22.15 -8.43 -4.58
N LYS A 225 -23.35 -8.59 -4.03
CA LYS A 225 -24.55 -9.05 -4.73
C LYS A 225 -25.18 -7.98 -5.62
N GLY A 226 -24.89 -6.72 -5.36
CA GLY A 226 -25.48 -5.57 -6.07
C GLY A 226 -24.79 -5.19 -7.38
N GLY A 227 -23.70 -5.86 -7.78
CA GLY A 227 -23.10 -5.79 -9.11
C GLY A 227 -22.70 -4.41 -9.60
N GLY A 228 -22.03 -3.60 -8.80
CA GLY A 228 -21.33 -2.43 -9.32
C GLY A 228 -20.20 -2.86 -10.26
N LEU A 229 -20.19 -2.39 -11.52
CA LEU A 229 -19.11 -2.67 -12.46
C LEU A 229 -17.80 -2.09 -11.91
N PRO A 230 -16.71 -2.85 -11.95
CA PRO A 230 -15.42 -2.39 -11.50
C PRO A 230 -14.89 -1.27 -12.40
N LEU A 231 -14.23 -0.30 -11.77
CA LEU A 231 -13.65 0.87 -12.46
C LEU A 231 -12.28 0.57 -13.10
N PHE A 232 -11.63 -0.50 -12.67
CA PHE A 232 -10.35 -0.94 -13.20
C PHE A 232 -10.55 -1.83 -14.43
N ARG A 233 -10.01 -1.42 -15.58
CA ARG A 233 -9.99 -2.15 -16.85
C ARG A 233 -8.57 -2.49 -17.26
#